data_a0861c59cbf8317184b71393b57ed84c
#
_entry.id   a0861c59cbf8317184b71393b57ed84c
#
_cell.length_a   1.000
_cell.length_b   1.000
_cell.length_c   1.000
_cell.angle_alpha   90.00
_cell.angle_beta   90.00
_cell.angle_gamma   90.00
#
_symmetry.space_group_name_H-M   'P 1'
#
loop_
_entity.id
_entity.type
_entity.pdbx_description
1 polymer ?
#
loop_
_entity_poly.entity_id
_entity_poly.type
_entity_poly.pdbx_seq_one_letter_code
_entity_poly.pdbx_strand_id
1 'polypeptide(L)' 'SVKEQALLVDFLKELSDRFGNDGCNDWDFPITWTQREVIDFVKDFHAWNGDPEEFSENNLNLPNYAVVEFLAHKLVKD' A
#
# COMPACT_ATOMS: atom_id res chain seq x y z
N SER A 1 -10.92 1.56 12.16
CA SER A 1 -12.33 1.97 12.08
C SER A 1 -13.03 1.27 10.93
N VAL A 2 -14.36 1.25 11.00
CA VAL A 2 -15.17 0.61 9.93
C VAL A 2 -14.91 1.28 8.59
N LYS A 3 -14.78 2.60 8.59
CA LYS A 3 -14.52 3.37 7.37
C LYS A 3 -13.16 3.00 6.77
N GLU A 4 -12.15 2.88 7.59
CA GLU A 4 -10.81 2.49 7.12
C GLU A 4 -10.79 1.06 6.61
N GLN A 5 -11.49 0.16 7.29
CA GLN A 5 -11.59 -1.23 6.86
C GLN A 5 -12.28 -1.35 5.50
N ALA A 6 -13.36 -0.60 5.30
CA ALA A 6 -14.06 -0.60 4.01
C ALA A 6 -13.15 -0.11 2.89
N LEU A 7 -12.38 0.95 3.15
CA LEU A 7 -11.44 1.48 2.18
C LEU A 7 -10.35 0.46 1.84
N LEU A 8 -9.84 -0.24 2.86
CA LEU A 8 -8.83 -1.27 2.65
C LEU A 8 -9.37 -2.45 1.85
N VAL A 9 -10.60 -2.85 2.11
CA VAL A 9 -11.25 -3.92 1.33
C VAL A 9 -11.37 -3.52 -0.14
N ASP A 10 -11.78 -2.29 -0.41
CA ASP A 10 -11.86 -1.79 -1.79
C ASP A 10 -10.49 -1.79 -2.46
N PHE A 11 -9.45 -1.38 -1.76
CA PHE A 11 -8.10 -1.44 -2.28
C PHE A 11 -7.66 -2.86 -2.59
N LEU A 12 -7.96 -3.80 -1.69
CA LEU A 12 -7.59 -5.20 -1.92
C LEU A 12 -8.30 -5.78 -3.14
N LYS A 13 -9.55 -5.44 -3.34
CA LYS A 13 -10.30 -5.87 -4.53
C LYS A 13 -9.67 -5.31 -5.80
N GLU A 14 -9.36 -4.03 -5.80
CA GLU A 14 -8.74 -3.37 -6.94
C GLU A 14 -7.38 -3.98 -7.24
N LEU A 15 -6.59 -4.23 -6.20
CA LEU A 15 -5.30 -4.86 -6.34
C LEU A 15 -5.43 -6.27 -6.90
N SER A 16 -6.37 -7.04 -6.40
CA SER A 16 -6.62 -8.39 -6.91
C SER A 16 -6.93 -8.41 -8.39
N ASP A 17 -7.71 -7.43 -8.86
CA ASP A 17 -8.03 -7.32 -10.29
C ASP A 17 -6.80 -6.99 -11.12
N ARG A 18 -5.93 -6.14 -10.61
CA ARG A 18 -4.71 -5.72 -11.30
C ARG A 18 -3.64 -6.82 -11.31
N PHE A 19 -3.65 -7.61 -10.26
CA PHE A 19 -2.59 -8.58 -10.00
C PHE A 19 -2.84 -9.94 -10.56
N GLY A 20 -3.78 -10.07 -11.44
CA GLY A 20 -4.08 -11.36 -12.03
C GLY A 20 -2.87 -12.11 -12.55
N ASN A 21 -1.70 -11.45 -12.59
CA ASN A 21 -0.50 -12.03 -13.17
C ASN A 21 0.58 -12.33 -12.16
N ASP A 22 1.39 -11.34 -11.78
CA ASP A 22 2.60 -11.61 -11.00
C ASP A 22 2.80 -10.75 -9.77
N GLY A 23 2.07 -9.66 -9.65
CA GLY A 23 2.22 -8.77 -8.52
C GLY A 23 3.55 -8.03 -8.42
N CYS A 24 4.38 -8.12 -9.45
CA CYS A 24 5.71 -7.52 -9.44
C CYS A 24 5.73 -6.09 -9.97
N ASN A 25 4.64 -5.65 -10.59
CA ASN A 25 4.54 -4.29 -11.10
C ASN A 25 4.43 -3.28 -9.97
N ASP A 26 4.86 -2.06 -10.23
CA ASP A 26 4.68 -0.98 -9.27
C ASP A 26 3.21 -0.71 -9.04
N TRP A 27 2.85 -0.48 -7.78
CA TRP A 27 1.49 -0.16 -7.42
C TRP A 27 1.15 1.28 -7.77
N ASP A 28 -0.03 1.48 -8.35
CA ASP A 28 -0.56 2.80 -8.67
C ASP A 28 -1.42 3.29 -7.51
N PHE A 29 -0.96 4.32 -6.81
CA PHE A 29 -1.74 4.90 -5.72
C PHE A 29 -3.05 5.47 -6.25
N PRO A 30 -4.14 5.40 -5.47
CA PRO A 30 -5.40 5.98 -5.89
C PRO A 30 -5.25 7.46 -6.21
N ILE A 31 -5.83 7.92 -7.30
CA ILE A 31 -5.72 9.30 -7.76
C ILE A 31 -6.30 10.29 -6.73
N THR A 32 -7.17 9.80 -5.86
CA THR A 32 -7.79 10.63 -4.82
C THR A 32 -6.87 10.94 -3.65
N TRP A 33 -5.74 10.25 -3.54
CA TRP A 33 -4.81 10.48 -2.44
C TRP A 33 -4.00 11.75 -2.68
N THR A 34 -3.79 12.50 -1.60
CA THR A 34 -2.89 13.64 -1.65
C THR A 34 -1.44 13.14 -1.66
N GLN A 35 -0.53 14.03 -2.05
CA GLN A 35 0.90 13.72 -1.98
C GLN A 35 1.32 13.33 -0.57
N ARG A 36 0.77 14.02 0.44
CA ARG A 36 1.09 13.75 1.84
C ARG A 36 0.64 12.35 2.24
N GLU A 37 -0.55 11.94 1.80
CA GLU A 37 -1.05 10.61 2.09
C GLU A 37 -0.18 9.52 1.47
N VAL A 38 0.30 9.75 0.25
CA VAL A 38 1.22 8.81 -0.42
C VAL A 38 2.53 8.70 0.36
N ILE A 39 3.12 9.84 0.74
CA ILE A 39 4.38 9.85 1.50
C ILE A 39 4.22 9.09 2.82
N ASP A 40 3.16 9.39 3.55
CA ASP A 40 2.93 8.75 4.85
C ASP A 40 2.71 7.25 4.72
N PHE A 41 2.01 6.82 3.68
CA PHE A 41 1.78 5.41 3.42
C PHE A 41 3.09 4.68 3.13
N VAL A 42 3.92 5.22 2.25
CA VAL A 42 5.20 4.61 1.88
C VAL A 42 6.15 4.56 3.09
N LYS A 43 6.16 5.62 3.88
CA LYS A 43 6.98 5.66 5.10
C LYS A 43 6.53 4.58 6.09
N ASP A 44 5.24 4.43 6.29
CA ASP A 44 4.68 3.39 7.16
C ASP A 44 5.02 2.00 6.64
N PHE A 45 4.93 1.82 5.33
CA PHE A 45 5.27 0.54 4.72
C PHE A 45 6.71 0.13 5.03
N HIS A 46 7.66 1.03 4.82
CA HIS A 46 9.07 0.72 5.07
C HIS A 46 9.34 0.44 6.54
N ALA A 47 8.69 1.18 7.44
CA ALA A 47 8.80 0.91 8.87
C ALA A 47 8.27 -0.48 9.21
N TRP A 48 7.12 -0.85 8.66
CA TRP A 48 6.53 -2.18 8.86
C TRP A 48 7.41 -3.27 8.28
N ASN A 49 7.99 -3.02 7.10
CA ASN A 49 8.83 -4.00 6.40
C ASN A 49 10.21 -4.18 7.03
N GLY A 50 10.55 -3.38 8.05
CA GLY A 50 11.82 -3.50 8.73
C GLY A 50 12.98 -2.79 8.05
N ASP A 51 12.70 -1.93 7.08
CA ASP A 51 13.73 -1.18 6.36
C ASP A 51 13.40 0.31 6.25
N PRO A 52 13.16 1.00 7.41
CA PRO A 52 12.80 2.42 7.38
C PRO A 52 13.83 3.31 6.66
N GLU A 53 15.08 2.88 6.61
CA GLU A 53 16.14 3.60 5.92
C GLU A 53 15.97 3.59 4.40
N GLU A 54 15.17 2.69 3.87
CA GLU A 54 14.90 2.64 2.43
C GLU A 54 13.90 3.70 1.98
N PHE A 55 13.21 4.34 2.92
CA PHE A 55 12.25 5.36 2.57
C PHE A 55 12.92 6.58 1.96
N SER A 56 12.37 7.08 0.85
CA SER A 56 12.81 8.32 0.22
C SER A 56 11.60 9.00 -0.42
N GLU A 57 11.48 10.31 -0.22
CA GLU A 57 10.42 11.09 -0.88
C GLU A 57 10.62 11.14 -2.39
N ASN A 58 11.83 10.85 -2.86
CA ASN A 58 12.14 10.85 -4.29
C ASN A 58 11.85 9.51 -4.96
N ASN A 59 11.56 8.47 -4.20
CA ASN A 59 11.22 7.17 -4.73
C ASN A 59 10.12 6.55 -3.88
N LEU A 60 8.89 6.74 -4.31
CA LEU A 60 7.70 6.27 -3.60
C LEU A 60 7.12 4.99 -4.23
N ASN A 61 7.86 4.36 -5.13
CA ASN A 61 7.40 3.15 -5.80
C ASN A 61 7.45 1.95 -4.85
N LEU A 62 6.37 1.19 -4.84
CA LEU A 62 6.27 -0.05 -4.07
C LEU A 62 5.76 -1.15 -5.00
N PRO A 63 6.32 -2.37 -4.90
CA PRO A 63 5.79 -3.46 -5.69
C PRO A 63 4.40 -3.86 -5.19
N ASN A 64 3.57 -4.24 -6.11
CA ASN A 64 2.18 -4.57 -5.83
C ASN A 64 2.02 -5.62 -4.74
N TYR A 65 2.77 -6.74 -4.83
CA TYR A 65 2.63 -7.83 -3.86
C TYR A 65 2.92 -7.35 -2.43
N ALA A 66 3.88 -6.45 -2.29
CA ALA A 66 4.25 -5.93 -0.97
C ALA A 66 3.14 -5.03 -0.40
N VAL A 67 2.50 -4.25 -1.27
CA VAL A 67 1.37 -3.41 -0.84
C VAL A 67 0.20 -4.27 -0.39
N VAL A 68 -0.09 -5.35 -1.12
CA VAL A 68 -1.16 -6.29 -0.73
C VAL A 68 -0.89 -6.86 0.65
N GLU A 69 0.33 -7.31 0.91
CA GLU A 69 0.71 -7.86 2.20
C GLU A 69 0.58 -6.83 3.32
N PHE A 70 0.99 -5.60 3.06
CA PHE A 70 0.89 -4.53 4.04
C PHE A 70 -0.56 -4.18 4.35
N LEU A 71 -1.40 -4.07 3.34
CA LEU A 71 -2.83 -3.80 3.53
C LEU A 71 -3.52 -4.94 4.27
N ALA A 72 -3.18 -6.18 3.94
CA ALA A 72 -3.72 -7.35 4.66
C ALA A 72 -3.31 -7.30 6.14
N HIS A 73 -2.07 -6.92 6.42
CA HIS A 73 -1.60 -6.76 7.80
C HIS A 73 -2.43 -5.72 8.54
N LYS A 74 -2.70 -4.58 7.91
CA LYS A 74 -3.52 -3.54 8.52
C LYS A 74 -4.95 -3.99 8.82
N LEU A 75 -5.53 -4.80 7.93
CA LEU A 75 -6.87 -5.34 8.14
C LEU A 75 -6.93 -6.27 9.35
N VAL A 76 -5.94 -7.12 9.48
CA VAL A 76 -5.89 -8.08 10.60
C VAL A 76 -5.65 -7.38 11.92
N LYS A 77 -4.88 -6.31 11.93
CA LYS A 77 -4.53 -5.59 13.14
C LYS A 77 -5.71 -4.84 13.73
N ASP A 78 -6.65 -4.41 12.92
CA ASP A 78 -7.84 -3.73 13.37
C ASP A 78 -8.92 -4.75 13.76
#